data_a0dfca51574f5d38c744692ba4796f2d
#
_entry.id   a0dfca51574f5d38c744692ba4796f2d
#
_cell.length_a   1.000
_cell.length_b   1.000
_cell.length_c   1.000
_cell.angle_alpha   90.00
_cell.angle_beta   90.00
_cell.angle_gamma   90.00
#
_symmetry.space_group_name_H-M   'P 1'
#
loop_
_entity.id
_entity.type
_entity.pdbx_description
1 polymer ?
#
loop_
_entity_poly.entity_id
_entity_poly.type
_entity_poly.pdbx_seq_one_letter_code
_entity_poly.pdbx_strand_id
1 'polypeptide(L)'
;MKVSKVIEIFLDYHRNHSRPNTVRSYEAILKKFGLIFGDKDLEEVSSEDILTFLSKITDGRKQQTRRIRYSHLSAFFNFIINNIDERIQNPCAN
;
A
#
# COMPACT_ATOMS: atom_id res chain seq x y z
N MET A 1 12.83 -6.52 4.71
CA MET A 1 12.37 -6.74 3.34
C MET A 1 12.03 -5.40 2.72
N LYS A 2 12.49 -5.15 1.53
CA LYS A 2 12.24 -3.88 0.84
C LYS A 2 10.78 -3.74 0.41
N VAL A 3 10.25 -2.53 0.49
CA VAL A 3 8.87 -2.23 0.07
C VAL A 3 8.65 -2.64 -1.39
N SER A 4 9.59 -2.33 -2.28
CA SER A 4 9.46 -2.68 -3.70
C SER A 4 9.26 -4.17 -3.94
N LYS A 5 9.97 -5.00 -3.19
CA LYS A 5 9.84 -6.46 -3.32
C LYS A 5 8.47 -6.95 -2.88
N VAL A 6 7.97 -6.41 -1.80
CA VAL A 6 6.67 -6.82 -1.26
C VAL A 6 5.53 -6.35 -2.15
N ILE A 7 5.68 -5.18 -2.78
CA ILE A 7 4.71 -4.70 -3.78
C ILE A 7 4.58 -5.74 -4.91
N GLU A 8 5.69 -6.26 -5.40
CA GLU A 8 5.69 -7.28 -6.44
C GLU A 8 4.94 -8.54 -6.01
N ILE A 9 5.21 -9.02 -4.79
CA ILE A 9 4.56 -10.20 -4.24
C ILE A 9 3.05 -9.98 -4.13
N PHE A 10 2.64 -8.83 -3.60
CA PHE A 10 1.23 -8.47 -3.42
C PHE A 10 0.51 -8.40 -4.78
N LEU A 11 1.11 -7.74 -5.76
CA LEU A 11 0.49 -7.59 -7.07
C LEU A 11 0.39 -8.94 -7.80
N ASP A 12 1.42 -9.77 -7.70
CA ASP A 12 1.38 -11.11 -8.29
C ASP A 12 0.24 -11.94 -7.69
N TYR A 13 0.08 -11.87 -6.37
CA TYR A 13 -1.02 -12.56 -5.70
C TYR A 13 -2.37 -12.10 -6.26
N HIS A 14 -2.58 -10.79 -6.37
CA HIS A 14 -3.86 -10.25 -6.84
C HIS A 14 -4.10 -10.48 -8.33
N ARG A 15 -3.05 -10.52 -9.15
CA ARG A 15 -3.21 -10.86 -10.57
C ARG A 15 -3.78 -12.26 -10.75
N ASN A 16 -3.51 -13.16 -9.82
CA ASN A 16 -3.98 -14.54 -9.86
C ASN A 16 -5.29 -14.78 -9.12
N HIS A 17 -5.72 -13.86 -8.25
CA HIS A 17 -6.85 -14.10 -7.34
C HIS A 17 -7.92 -13.01 -7.37
N SER A 18 -7.69 -11.91 -8.08
CA SER A 18 -8.60 -10.76 -8.06
C SER A 18 -9.02 -10.35 -9.46
N ARG A 19 -10.10 -9.56 -9.53
CA ARG A 19 -10.59 -9.05 -10.80
C ARG A 19 -9.63 -8.00 -11.37
N PRO A 20 -9.57 -7.86 -12.73
CA PRO A 20 -8.65 -6.91 -13.36
C PRO A 20 -8.77 -5.46 -12.86
N ASN A 21 -9.98 -5.00 -12.59
CA ASN A 21 -10.18 -3.62 -12.10
C ASN A 21 -9.58 -3.42 -10.70
N THR A 22 -9.69 -4.44 -9.84
CA THR A 22 -9.08 -4.40 -8.50
C THR A 22 -7.56 -4.33 -8.61
N VAL A 23 -6.98 -5.15 -9.49
CA VAL A 23 -5.54 -5.17 -9.72
C VAL A 23 -5.06 -3.81 -10.23
N ARG A 24 -5.76 -3.21 -11.18
CA ARG A 24 -5.40 -1.88 -11.70
C ARG A 24 -5.41 -0.81 -10.62
N SER A 25 -6.39 -0.86 -9.72
CA SER A 25 -6.47 0.09 -8.60
C SER A 25 -5.27 -0.05 -7.66
N TYR A 26 -4.89 -1.27 -7.33
CA TYR A 26 -3.70 -1.53 -6.53
C TYR A 26 -2.42 -1.09 -7.24
N GLU A 27 -2.29 -1.43 -8.52
CA GLU A 27 -1.12 -1.03 -9.31
C GLU A 27 -0.95 0.48 -9.34
N ALA A 28 -2.04 1.22 -9.53
CA ALA A 28 -2.00 2.69 -9.61
C ALA A 28 -1.44 3.32 -8.34
N ILE A 29 -1.90 2.89 -7.17
CA ILE A 29 -1.44 3.47 -5.90
C ILE A 29 -0.08 2.93 -5.50
N LEU A 30 0.17 1.63 -5.68
CA LEU A 30 1.44 1.03 -5.24
C LEU A 30 2.61 1.42 -6.12
N LYS A 31 2.37 1.73 -7.39
CA LYS A 31 3.41 2.30 -8.25
C LYS A 31 3.93 3.62 -7.68
N LYS A 32 3.03 4.51 -7.28
CA LYS A 32 3.40 5.79 -6.66
C LYS A 32 4.09 5.57 -5.32
N PHE A 33 3.57 4.66 -4.52
CA PHE A 33 4.13 4.33 -3.22
C PHE A 33 5.55 3.79 -3.35
N GLY A 34 5.76 2.90 -4.30
CA GLY A 34 7.08 2.31 -4.58
C GLY A 34 8.11 3.30 -5.08
N LEU A 35 7.68 4.35 -5.80
CA LEU A 35 8.60 5.40 -6.25
C LEU A 35 9.18 6.18 -5.08
N ILE A 36 8.42 6.33 -4.00
CA ILE A 36 8.84 7.11 -2.83
C ILE A 36 9.51 6.21 -1.78
N PHE A 37 8.91 5.06 -1.49
CA PHE A 37 9.31 4.20 -0.37
C PHE A 37 9.94 2.88 -0.80
N GLY A 38 10.09 2.62 -2.10
CA GLY A 38 10.53 1.32 -2.60
C GLY A 38 11.85 0.82 -2.02
N ASP A 39 12.78 1.73 -1.76
CA ASP A 39 14.11 1.38 -1.21
C ASP A 39 14.13 1.25 0.31
N LYS A 40 13.04 1.62 0.98
CA LYS A 40 12.93 1.47 2.43
C LYS A 40 12.56 0.03 2.79
N ASP A 41 12.97 -0.39 3.98
CA ASP A 41 12.43 -1.61 4.55
C ASP A 41 11.02 -1.36 5.10
N LEU A 42 10.20 -2.40 5.09
CA LEU A 42 8.80 -2.29 5.52
C LEU A 42 8.65 -1.70 6.92
N GLU A 43 9.51 -2.10 7.86
CA GLU A 43 9.45 -1.65 9.24
C GLU A 43 9.81 -0.18 9.41
N GLU A 44 10.38 0.44 8.39
CA GLU A 44 10.72 1.86 8.42
C GLU A 44 9.57 2.77 7.97
N VAL A 45 8.50 2.20 7.42
CA VAL A 45 7.34 2.99 6.98
C VAL A 45 6.45 3.27 8.18
N SER A 46 6.31 4.55 8.52
CA SER A 46 5.52 5.00 9.66
C SER A 46 4.12 5.43 9.29
N SER A 47 3.25 5.59 10.30
CA SER A 47 1.92 6.18 10.11
C SER A 47 2.00 7.57 9.51
N GLU A 48 3.00 8.35 9.92
CA GLU A 48 3.21 9.69 9.39
C GLU A 48 3.56 9.67 7.91
N ASP A 49 4.41 8.71 7.49
CA ASP A 49 4.75 8.51 6.08
C ASP A 49 3.49 8.24 5.26
N ILE A 50 2.58 7.41 5.76
CA ILE A 50 1.32 7.08 5.09
C ILE A 50 0.44 8.32 4.95
N LEU A 51 0.30 9.10 6.01
CA LEU A 51 -0.54 10.30 5.98
C LEU A 51 0.01 11.33 5.00
N THR A 52 1.32 11.54 5.01
CA THR A 52 1.98 12.47 4.08
C THR A 52 1.80 12.02 2.63
N PHE A 53 1.99 10.73 2.37
CA PHE A 53 1.81 10.17 1.04
C PHE A 53 0.38 10.35 0.55
N LEU A 54 -0.62 9.99 1.39
CA LEU A 54 -2.03 10.14 1.04
C LEU A 54 -2.41 11.59 0.76
N SER A 55 -1.94 12.51 1.57
CA SER A 55 -2.20 13.93 1.36
C SER A 55 -1.67 14.38 0.01
N LYS A 56 -0.48 13.91 -0.36
CA LYS A 56 0.15 14.28 -1.62
C LYS A 56 -0.61 13.75 -2.84
N ILE A 57 -0.99 12.47 -2.82
CA ILE A 57 -1.64 11.84 -3.99
C ILE A 57 -3.13 12.16 -4.11
N THR A 58 -3.74 12.65 -3.04
CA THR A 58 -5.17 13.01 -3.04
C THR A 58 -5.41 14.50 -2.93
N ASP A 59 -4.37 15.30 -3.14
CA ASP A 59 -4.50 16.77 -3.12
C ASP A 59 -5.51 17.21 -4.18
N GLY A 60 -6.47 18.06 -3.75
CA GLY A 60 -7.54 18.52 -4.62
C GLY A 60 -8.61 17.47 -4.94
N ARG A 61 -8.52 16.27 -4.39
CA ARG A 61 -9.47 15.19 -4.61
C ARG A 61 -10.52 15.14 -3.51
N LYS A 62 -11.65 14.48 -3.81
CA LYS A 62 -12.73 14.29 -2.84
C LYS A 62 -12.27 13.39 -1.68
N GLN A 63 -12.87 13.60 -0.50
CA GLN A 63 -12.57 12.80 0.67
C GLN A 63 -12.80 11.29 0.44
N GLN A 64 -13.80 10.94 -0.36
CA GLN A 64 -14.07 9.54 -0.68
C GLN A 64 -12.89 8.89 -1.40
N THR A 65 -12.24 9.61 -2.31
CA THR A 65 -11.03 9.12 -3.00
C THR A 65 -9.92 8.83 -2.00
N ARG A 66 -9.73 9.72 -1.02
CA ARG A 66 -8.73 9.53 0.03
C ARG A 66 -9.02 8.27 0.86
N ARG A 67 -10.28 8.04 1.22
CA ARG A 67 -10.70 6.84 1.97
C ARG A 67 -10.41 5.56 1.18
N ILE A 68 -10.71 5.57 -0.11
CA ILE A 68 -10.46 4.42 -0.98
C ILE A 68 -8.97 4.13 -1.07
N ARG A 69 -8.14 5.15 -1.27
CA ARG A 69 -6.68 4.98 -1.33
C ARG A 69 -6.10 4.51 0.00
N TYR A 70 -6.59 5.04 1.10
CA TYR A 70 -6.22 4.57 2.44
C TYR A 70 -6.55 3.09 2.63
N SER A 71 -7.74 2.69 2.19
CA SER A 71 -8.19 1.30 2.25
C SER A 71 -7.27 0.37 1.45
N HIS A 72 -6.81 0.81 0.27
CA HIS A 72 -5.87 0.04 -0.55
C HIS A 72 -4.53 -0.17 0.17
N LEU A 73 -4.00 0.88 0.80
CA LEU A 73 -2.75 0.77 1.56
C LEU A 73 -2.92 -0.12 2.77
N SER A 74 -4.04 -0.01 3.47
CA SER A 74 -4.33 -0.87 4.62
C SER A 74 -4.39 -2.34 4.20
N ALA A 75 -5.03 -2.63 3.08
CA ALA A 75 -5.09 -4.00 2.53
C ALA A 75 -3.70 -4.53 2.20
N PHE A 76 -2.82 -3.69 1.67
CA PHE A 76 -1.44 -4.06 1.38
C PHE A 76 -0.70 -4.48 2.65
N PHE A 77 -0.76 -3.67 3.71
CA PHE A 77 -0.09 -3.99 4.97
C PHE A 77 -0.72 -5.19 5.67
N ASN A 78 -2.03 -5.35 5.62
CA ASN A 78 -2.69 -6.53 6.18
C ASN A 78 -2.27 -7.81 5.45
N PHE A 79 -2.09 -7.75 4.13
CA PHE A 79 -1.57 -8.89 3.37
C PHE A 79 -0.18 -9.28 3.86
N ILE A 80 0.68 -8.30 4.10
CA ILE A 80 2.03 -8.55 4.60
C ILE A 80 1.99 -9.24 5.95
N ILE A 81 1.18 -8.73 6.86
CA ILE A 81 1.04 -9.28 8.22
C ILE A 81 0.52 -10.71 8.17
N ASN A 82 -0.44 -10.99 7.32
CA ASN A 82 -1.09 -12.28 7.25
C ASN A 82 -0.30 -13.33 6.48
N ASN A 83 0.58 -12.94 5.55
CA ASN A 83 1.19 -13.87 4.62
C ASN A 83 2.71 -13.85 4.58
N ILE A 84 3.35 -12.81 5.09
CA ILE A 84 4.79 -12.61 4.96
C ILE A 84 5.48 -12.50 6.32
N ASP A 85 5.07 -11.52 7.15
CA ASP A 85 5.70 -11.28 8.44
C ASP A 85 4.69 -10.71 9.44
N GLU A 86 4.23 -11.55 10.35
CA GLU A 86 3.23 -11.17 11.36
C GLU A 86 3.74 -10.14 12.37
N ARG A 87 5.06 -9.89 12.41
CA ARG A 87 5.66 -8.91 13.32
C ARG A 87 5.51 -7.47 12.80
N ILE A 88 5.19 -7.29 11.53
CA ILE A 88 5.00 -5.97 10.95
C ILE A 88 3.69 -5.39 11.50
N GLN A 89 3.74 -4.13 11.94
CA GLN A 89 2.55 -3.41 12.34
C GLN A 89 1.98 -2.66 11.14
N ASN A 90 0.64 -2.63 11.03
CA ASN A 90 -0.01 -1.89 9.96
C ASN A 90 0.01 -0.40 10.28
N PRO A 91 0.77 0.44 9.56
CA PRO A 91 0.84 1.88 9.84
C PRO A 91 -0.47 2.62 9.55
N CYS A 92 -1.42 1.94 8.88
CA CYS A 92 -2.76 2.49 8.63
C CYS A 92 -3.72 2.18 9.76
N ALA A 93 -3.38 1.28 10.67
CA ALA A 93 -4.28 0.81 11.74
C ALA A 93 -4.10 1.65 13.02
N ASN A 94 -4.62 2.87 13.02
CA ASN A 94 -4.59 3.73 14.19
C ASN A 94 -5.99 4.00 14.72
#